data_2dd45c0f7e9d1bd729a096b9ccdbf57f
#
_entry.id   2dd45c0f7e9d1bd729a096b9ccdbf57f
#
_cell.length_a   1.000
_cell.length_b   1.000
_cell.length_c   1.000
_cell.angle_alpha   90.00
_cell.angle_beta   90.00
_cell.angle_gamma   90.00
#
_symmetry.space_group_name_H-M   'P 1'
#
loop_
_entity.id
_entity.type
_entity.pdbx_description
1 polymer ?
#
loop_
_entity_poly.entity_id
_entity_poly.type
_entity_poly.pdbx_seq_one_letter_code
_entity_poly.pdbx_strand_id
1 'polypeptide(L)'
;MRIEVSRRSFLKATGAVSAAALLAACGGSSNTASSTAPAASGAASASAGGDYSNDIITYGLTQAWDTVNPYGSSSGSIYQQLVSDKLYDRLAFIEEQGSGVTPRGAESWENTDDGMAALFHLDKNAKWHDGEPVTAKDWVWTAQLITNPKFDFGLRSEFNTWAGTDDNGVETSEKSVGLEAVDDYTLKVTFKTVTPAEDWLLLHNKYFYVLPEHLLGDIAVDQLKTDDFWKAPIGSGPCTFISETAGTEMELGSFADYHLGTPKFGKLVLKVVSASNTITSVAAGEMDAFFQSPSMDDALAAKDLGMNVEEAANPTAVVVFLINNQNVPDKRIRQAMSYAIDKELLIEQNMRGNAVASATCIIPGSEYDKGIAWSRDVDKAKALLAEAGWDGRTLHMVVTAARESMAAVIQQNLADAGITIDVQTVELATMFSGLQDGTYDLGICGSNAMVYPLWMAGYYDYRNATYCQISDPKFAELQDTIAAEIDPDKKKELVNEYQDMLYDEMPLVILYHGYSFAVKSDRLQGFNAFEGGVNNEKSWNWSVQ
;
A
#
# COMPACT_ATOMS: atom_id res chain seq x y z
N MET A 1 1.56 -31.30 21.59
CA MET A 1 1.56 -30.85 22.99
C MET A 1 0.77 -29.54 23.00
N ARG A 2 -0.52 -29.60 23.33
CA ARG A 2 -1.42 -28.42 23.35
C ARG A 2 -1.12 -27.62 24.61
N ILE A 3 -0.83 -26.34 24.46
CA ILE A 3 -0.76 -25.40 25.60
C ILE A 3 -2.11 -24.70 25.67
N GLU A 4 -2.92 -25.06 26.66
CA GLU A 4 -4.13 -24.35 27.02
C GLU A 4 -3.74 -23.09 27.82
N VAL A 5 -4.03 -21.91 27.28
CA VAL A 5 -3.92 -20.64 27.99
C VAL A 5 -5.28 -20.33 28.65
N SER A 6 -5.32 -20.41 29.98
CA SER A 6 -6.47 -20.19 30.81
C SER A 6 -6.92 -18.72 30.82
N ARG A 7 -8.24 -18.49 30.67
CA ARG A 7 -8.93 -17.19 30.72
C ARG A 7 -8.75 -16.36 31.99
N ARG A 8 -8.01 -16.85 32.98
CA ARG A 8 -7.81 -16.15 34.26
C ARG A 8 -6.59 -15.22 34.32
N SER A 9 -5.72 -15.22 33.31
CA SER A 9 -4.50 -14.38 33.28
C SER A 9 -4.69 -13.01 32.61
N PHE A 10 -5.85 -12.76 32.00
CA PHE A 10 -6.10 -11.50 31.25
C PHE A 10 -6.76 -10.38 32.09
N LEU A 11 -7.14 -10.64 33.33
CA LEU A 11 -7.91 -9.70 34.16
C LEU A 11 -7.13 -9.09 35.34
N LYS A 12 -5.80 -9.04 35.29
CA LYS A 12 -4.99 -8.46 36.38
C LYS A 12 -4.04 -7.32 36.00
N ALA A 13 -4.27 -6.63 34.88
CA ALA A 13 -3.45 -5.49 34.46
C ALA A 13 -4.25 -4.23 34.14
N THR A 14 -5.36 -3.99 34.84
CA THR A 14 -6.03 -2.68 34.81
C THR A 14 -6.47 -2.32 36.22
N GLY A 15 -5.72 -1.45 36.86
CA GLY A 15 -6.11 -0.86 38.14
C GLY A 15 -5.04 0.01 38.76
N ALA A 16 -5.32 1.28 38.75
CA ALA A 16 -4.82 2.33 39.64
C ALA A 16 -3.48 3.03 39.29
N VAL A 17 -3.57 4.26 38.85
CA VAL A 17 -3.03 5.41 39.58
C VAL A 17 -3.88 6.64 39.31
N SER A 18 -4.49 7.11 40.37
CA SER A 18 -5.21 8.37 40.49
C SER A 18 -4.26 9.52 40.87
N ALA A 19 -4.59 10.67 40.34
CA ALA A 19 -4.39 12.05 40.73
C ALA A 19 -3.77 12.40 42.10
N ALA A 20 -2.86 13.39 42.07
CA ALA A 20 -2.77 14.54 42.99
C ALA A 20 -1.62 15.43 42.46
N ALA A 21 -1.88 16.62 41.92
CA ALA A 21 -2.24 17.89 42.56
C ALA A 21 -1.03 18.68 43.06
N LEU A 22 -0.75 19.78 42.32
CA LEU A 22 -0.71 21.17 42.75
C LEU A 22 0.50 21.71 43.54
N LEU A 23 1.04 22.79 42.94
CA LEU A 23 1.39 24.11 43.51
C LEU A 23 2.79 24.34 44.07
N ALA A 24 3.35 25.32 43.44
CA ALA A 24 3.92 26.61 43.93
C ALA A 24 5.45 26.64 44.12
N ALA A 25 6.02 27.44 43.40
CA ALA A 25 6.33 28.85 43.49
C ALA A 25 7.79 29.18 43.82
N CYS A 26 8.33 30.04 42.96
CA CYS A 26 9.30 31.11 43.23
C CYS A 26 10.70 30.82 43.74
N GLY A 27 11.64 31.26 42.95
CA GLY A 27 12.73 32.07 43.49
C GLY A 27 14.14 31.61 43.20
N GLY A 28 14.82 32.32 42.30
CA GLY A 28 16.13 32.82 42.61
C GLY A 28 17.35 32.19 41.92
N SER A 29 17.83 32.91 40.92
CA SER A 29 19.23 33.30 40.65
C SER A 29 20.31 32.26 40.30
N SER A 30 20.73 32.40 39.04
CA SER A 30 22.15 32.49 38.59
C SER A 30 23.11 31.34 38.95
N ASN A 31 23.55 30.63 37.93
CA ASN A 31 24.95 30.71 37.50
C ASN A 31 25.19 30.02 36.14
N THR A 32 25.85 30.74 35.30
CA THR A 32 26.47 30.41 34.04
C THR A 32 27.40 29.21 34.14
N ALA A 33 27.20 28.24 33.23
CA ALA A 33 28.31 27.45 32.72
C ALA A 33 28.06 27.18 31.23
N SER A 34 28.82 27.87 30.41
CA SER A 34 28.96 27.73 28.97
C SER A 34 29.56 26.36 28.65
N SER A 35 28.85 25.55 27.88
CA SER A 35 29.48 24.48 27.11
C SER A 35 29.09 24.64 25.65
N THR A 36 30.02 25.15 24.88
CA THR A 36 29.99 25.26 23.42
C THR A 36 29.98 23.88 22.80
N ALA A 37 28.85 23.55 22.14
CA ALA A 37 28.82 22.51 21.12
C ALA A 37 29.37 23.11 19.81
N PRO A 38 30.13 22.38 19.01
CA PRO A 38 30.64 22.88 17.74
C PRO A 38 29.50 22.97 16.73
N ALA A 39 29.29 24.16 16.19
CA ALA A 39 28.43 24.39 15.07
C ALA A 39 29.08 23.77 13.82
N ALA A 40 28.43 22.81 13.22
CA ALA A 40 28.76 22.33 11.88
C ALA A 40 28.33 23.41 10.88
N SER A 41 29.30 24.19 10.40
CA SER A 41 29.11 25.10 9.27
C SER A 41 29.11 24.32 7.96
N GLY A 42 27.94 23.87 7.53
CA GLY A 42 27.72 23.43 6.16
C GLY A 42 27.55 24.66 5.27
N ALA A 43 28.49 24.89 4.36
CA ALA A 43 28.38 25.93 3.34
C ALA A 43 27.27 25.51 2.34
N ALA A 44 26.15 26.25 2.37
CA ALA A 44 25.10 26.11 1.37
C ALA A 44 25.61 26.52 -0.01
N SER A 45 25.61 25.60 -0.94
CA SER A 45 25.81 25.86 -2.37
C SER A 45 24.50 26.43 -2.92
N ALA A 46 24.46 27.71 -3.27
CA ALA A 46 23.28 28.37 -3.82
C ALA A 46 23.01 27.85 -5.25
N SER A 47 21.99 27.02 -5.41
CA SER A 47 21.39 26.75 -6.71
C SER A 47 20.36 27.84 -7.04
N ALA A 48 20.23 28.18 -8.34
CA ALA A 48 19.33 29.22 -8.85
C ALA A 48 17.86 28.77 -8.79
N GLY A 49 17.30 28.62 -7.60
CA GLY A 49 15.91 28.39 -7.30
C GLY A 49 15.43 29.44 -6.30
N GLY A 50 14.14 29.76 -6.27
CA GLY A 50 13.56 30.69 -5.30
C GLY A 50 13.93 30.31 -3.87
N ASP A 51 13.97 31.28 -2.98
CA ASP A 51 14.19 31.04 -1.54
C ASP A 51 12.87 30.53 -0.92
N TYR A 52 12.79 29.20 -0.75
CA TYR A 52 11.65 28.52 -0.15
C TYR A 52 11.83 28.22 1.34
N SER A 53 12.88 28.77 1.98
CA SER A 53 13.28 28.43 3.35
C SER A 53 12.20 28.69 4.40
N ASN A 54 11.26 29.60 4.12
CA ASN A 54 10.15 29.95 5.01
C ASN A 54 8.83 29.24 4.66
N ASP A 55 8.79 28.48 3.58
CA ASP A 55 7.57 27.82 3.11
C ASP A 55 7.36 26.54 3.89
N ILE A 56 6.22 26.44 4.56
CA ILE A 56 5.83 25.28 5.36
C ILE A 56 4.61 24.63 4.73
N ILE A 57 4.74 23.32 4.46
CA ILE A 57 3.63 22.45 4.06
C ILE A 57 3.22 21.61 5.26
N THR A 58 1.93 21.59 5.60
CA THR A 58 1.37 20.75 6.65
C THR A 58 0.53 19.63 6.01
N TYR A 59 0.94 18.39 6.23
CA TYR A 59 0.30 17.21 5.65
C TYR A 59 -0.31 16.32 6.75
N GLY A 60 -1.62 16.15 6.71
CA GLY A 60 -2.38 15.45 7.72
C GLY A 60 -2.35 13.92 7.53
N LEU A 61 -2.22 13.19 8.62
CA LEU A 61 -2.30 11.73 8.68
C LEU A 61 -3.42 11.34 9.64
N THR A 62 -4.22 10.34 9.30
CA THR A 62 -5.32 9.88 10.18
C THR A 62 -4.89 8.84 11.20
N GLN A 63 -3.68 8.32 11.09
CA GLN A 63 -3.02 7.48 12.07
C GLN A 63 -1.55 7.85 12.20
N ALA A 64 -0.96 7.55 13.33
CA ALA A 64 0.44 7.77 13.57
C ALA A 64 1.31 6.69 12.88
N TRP A 65 2.55 7.06 12.58
CA TRP A 65 3.64 6.13 12.29
C TRP A 65 4.21 5.59 13.61
N ASP A 66 4.98 4.52 13.54
CA ASP A 66 5.60 3.88 14.72
C ASP A 66 7.05 4.33 14.91
N THR A 67 7.81 4.44 13.82
CA THR A 67 9.25 4.73 13.83
C THR A 67 9.69 5.38 12.53
N VAL A 68 10.87 5.98 12.51
CA VAL A 68 11.53 6.44 11.29
C VAL A 68 12.36 5.34 10.60
N ASN A 69 12.47 4.15 11.23
CA ASN A 69 13.13 2.99 10.65
C ASN A 69 12.20 2.30 9.64
N PRO A 70 12.54 2.26 8.34
CA PRO A 70 11.69 1.65 7.30
C PRO A 70 11.48 0.14 7.49
N TYR A 71 12.33 -0.50 8.27
CA TYR A 71 12.30 -1.93 8.58
C TYR A 71 11.86 -2.23 10.02
N GLY A 72 11.18 -1.28 10.65
CA GLY A 72 10.58 -1.42 11.97
C GLY A 72 9.41 -2.41 12.00
N SER A 73 8.79 -2.57 13.18
CA SER A 73 7.68 -3.52 13.38
C SER A 73 6.44 -3.17 12.57
N SER A 74 6.23 -1.91 12.23
CA SER A 74 5.07 -1.40 11.48
C SER A 74 5.38 -1.12 10.01
N SER A 75 6.44 -1.69 9.44
CA SER A 75 6.87 -1.48 8.05
C SER A 75 5.77 -1.77 7.00
N GLY A 76 4.78 -2.62 7.33
CA GLY A 76 3.59 -2.86 6.51
C GLY A 76 2.54 -1.74 6.56
N SER A 77 2.63 -0.83 7.54
CA SER A 77 1.69 0.30 7.65
C SER A 77 1.94 1.32 6.54
N ILE A 78 0.87 1.76 5.89
CA ILE A 78 0.91 2.81 4.87
C ILE A 78 1.43 4.16 5.44
N TYR A 79 1.17 4.44 6.71
CA TYR A 79 1.66 5.65 7.39
C TYR A 79 3.16 5.59 7.67
N GLN A 80 3.66 4.39 7.99
CA GLN A 80 5.09 4.14 8.14
C GLN A 80 5.83 4.29 6.80
N GLN A 81 5.27 3.72 5.73
CA GLN A 81 5.83 3.81 4.39
C GLN A 81 5.86 5.26 3.88
N LEU A 82 4.83 6.06 4.18
CA LEU A 82 4.79 7.48 3.83
C LEU A 82 5.94 8.26 4.47
N VAL A 83 6.22 8.02 5.75
CA VAL A 83 7.37 8.63 6.44
C VAL A 83 8.69 8.15 5.83
N SER A 84 8.81 6.83 5.62
CA SER A 84 10.01 6.23 5.03
C SER A 84 10.29 6.80 3.64
N ASP A 85 9.26 7.04 2.83
CA ASP A 85 9.37 7.56 1.47
C ASP A 85 9.88 9.02 1.40
N LYS A 86 9.69 9.79 2.48
CA LYS A 86 10.25 11.15 2.59
C LYS A 86 11.73 11.13 2.97
N LEU A 87 12.17 10.12 3.73
CA LEU A 87 13.51 10.03 4.29
C LEU A 87 14.48 9.19 3.46
N TYR A 88 13.98 8.15 2.75
CA TYR A 88 14.84 7.16 2.07
C TYR A 88 14.40 6.95 0.62
N ASP A 89 15.37 6.66 -0.25
CA ASP A 89 15.09 6.29 -1.62
C ASP A 89 14.81 4.79 -1.78
N ARG A 90 14.11 4.52 -2.87
CA ARG A 90 13.88 3.21 -3.47
C ARG A 90 14.44 3.20 -4.90
N LEU A 91 14.51 2.04 -5.55
CA LEU A 91 15.03 1.94 -6.91
C LEU A 91 14.18 2.70 -7.93
N ALA A 92 12.86 2.65 -7.80
CA ALA A 92 11.93 3.28 -8.72
C ALA A 92 10.71 3.86 -8.02
N PHE A 93 10.02 4.80 -8.67
CA PHE A 93 8.65 5.16 -8.36
C PHE A 93 7.69 4.18 -9.01
N ILE A 94 6.59 3.91 -8.33
CA ILE A 94 5.41 3.32 -8.93
C ILE A 94 4.55 4.48 -9.42
N GLU A 95 4.27 4.56 -10.71
CA GLU A 95 3.44 5.60 -11.30
C GLU A 95 1.98 5.48 -10.84
N GLU A 96 1.20 6.51 -11.15
CA GLU A 96 -0.17 6.65 -10.69
C GLU A 96 -0.91 5.31 -10.70
N GLN A 97 -1.27 4.84 -9.51
CA GLN A 97 -2.07 3.64 -9.28
C GLN A 97 -1.49 2.35 -9.91
N GLY A 98 -0.16 2.28 -10.04
CA GLY A 98 0.52 1.12 -10.60
C GLY A 98 0.45 0.99 -12.11
N SER A 99 0.27 2.11 -12.81
CA SER A 99 0.28 2.15 -14.28
C SER A 99 1.66 1.92 -14.91
N GLY A 100 2.71 1.86 -14.11
CA GLY A 100 4.07 1.60 -14.52
C GLY A 100 5.07 1.97 -13.43
N VAL A 101 6.35 2.00 -13.79
CA VAL A 101 7.45 2.42 -12.92
C VAL A 101 8.33 3.44 -13.64
N THR A 102 8.82 4.41 -12.88
CA THR A 102 9.76 5.43 -13.39
C THR A 102 10.99 5.53 -12.51
N PRO A 103 12.11 6.05 -13.05
CA PRO A 103 13.37 6.20 -12.32
C PRO A 103 13.26 6.92 -10.99
N ARG A 104 13.98 6.39 -9.96
CA ARG A 104 14.22 7.07 -8.69
C ARG A 104 15.69 6.85 -8.30
N GLY A 105 16.04 5.93 -7.41
CA GLY A 105 17.41 5.58 -7.08
C GLY A 105 18.13 4.87 -8.23
N ALA A 106 17.41 4.24 -9.14
CA ALA A 106 17.93 3.77 -10.42
C ALA A 106 17.46 4.68 -11.56
N GLU A 107 18.37 5.05 -12.48
CA GLU A 107 18.06 5.79 -13.70
C GLU A 107 17.43 4.90 -14.78
N SER A 108 17.76 3.61 -14.79
CA SER A 108 17.27 2.62 -15.75
C SER A 108 17.48 1.20 -15.23
N TRP A 109 16.84 0.24 -15.88
CA TRP A 109 16.99 -1.19 -15.61
C TRP A 109 16.80 -2.02 -16.87
N GLU A 110 17.37 -3.21 -16.85
CA GLU A 110 17.22 -4.19 -17.92
C GLU A 110 17.26 -5.60 -17.36
N ASN A 111 16.52 -6.53 -17.97
CA ASN A 111 16.64 -7.95 -17.67
C ASN A 111 17.83 -8.55 -18.40
N THR A 112 18.44 -9.59 -17.82
CA THR A 112 19.32 -10.48 -18.56
C THR A 112 18.56 -11.29 -19.62
N ASP A 113 19.22 -11.80 -20.66
CA ASP A 113 18.59 -12.52 -21.79
C ASP A 113 17.71 -13.70 -21.33
N ASP A 114 18.03 -14.32 -20.19
CA ASP A 114 17.27 -15.43 -19.61
C ASP A 114 16.18 -14.99 -18.63
N GLY A 115 16.08 -13.69 -18.33
CA GLY A 115 15.13 -13.14 -17.36
C GLY A 115 15.37 -13.54 -15.90
N MET A 116 16.50 -14.26 -15.63
CA MET A 116 16.83 -14.71 -14.27
C MET A 116 17.54 -13.65 -13.44
N ALA A 117 17.90 -12.52 -14.01
CA ALA A 117 18.45 -11.39 -13.30
C ALA A 117 18.01 -10.06 -13.94
N ALA A 118 18.11 -9.00 -13.15
CA ALA A 118 17.99 -7.62 -13.62
C ALA A 118 19.22 -6.81 -13.22
N LEU A 119 19.62 -5.89 -14.10
CA LEU A 119 20.63 -4.87 -13.84
C LEU A 119 19.92 -3.54 -13.60
N PHE A 120 20.23 -2.89 -12.50
CA PHE A 120 19.72 -1.56 -12.14
C PHE A 120 20.91 -0.58 -12.20
N HIS A 121 20.82 0.41 -13.09
CA HIS A 121 21.81 1.47 -13.22
C HIS A 121 21.41 2.60 -12.27
N LEU A 122 22.20 2.83 -11.24
CA LEU A 122 21.88 3.78 -10.16
C LEU A 122 22.20 5.22 -10.59
N ASP A 123 21.42 6.18 -10.06
CA ASP A 123 21.69 7.61 -10.27
C ASP A 123 22.97 8.01 -9.52
N LYS A 124 23.98 8.44 -10.29
CA LYS A 124 25.30 8.86 -9.78
C LYS A 124 25.27 10.15 -8.98
N ASN A 125 24.18 10.90 -9.05
CA ASN A 125 23.98 12.13 -8.30
C ASN A 125 23.29 11.88 -6.95
N ALA A 126 22.81 10.67 -6.70
CA ALA A 126 22.16 10.31 -5.45
C ALA A 126 23.16 10.39 -4.28
N LYS A 127 22.75 11.11 -3.22
CA LYS A 127 23.57 11.33 -2.02
C LYS A 127 22.77 11.04 -0.75
N TRP A 128 23.47 10.64 0.26
CA TRP A 128 23.00 10.67 1.62
C TRP A 128 22.87 12.11 2.14
N HIS A 129 22.05 12.33 3.18
CA HIS A 129 21.85 13.67 3.77
C HIS A 129 23.13 14.28 4.37
N ASP A 130 24.16 13.48 4.64
CA ASP A 130 25.49 13.92 5.08
C ASP A 130 26.45 14.24 3.92
N GLY A 131 26.01 14.02 2.68
CA GLY A 131 26.74 14.34 1.45
C GLY A 131 27.52 13.19 0.83
N GLU A 132 27.64 12.04 1.49
CA GLU A 132 28.27 10.84 0.91
C GLU A 132 27.42 10.28 -0.26
N PRO A 133 28.05 9.67 -1.31
CA PRO A 133 27.31 9.11 -2.43
C PRO A 133 26.53 7.85 -2.02
N VAL A 134 25.35 7.68 -2.59
CA VAL A 134 24.60 6.41 -2.52
C VAL A 134 25.15 5.47 -3.59
N THR A 135 25.59 4.28 -3.20
CA THR A 135 26.24 3.32 -4.10
C THR A 135 25.54 1.97 -4.11
N ALA A 136 25.86 1.11 -5.06
CA ALA A 136 25.36 -0.25 -5.14
C ALA A 136 25.70 -1.09 -3.89
N LYS A 137 26.77 -0.75 -3.17
CA LYS A 137 27.15 -1.42 -1.91
C LYS A 137 26.12 -1.22 -0.82
N ASP A 138 25.55 0.00 -0.72
CA ASP A 138 24.48 0.31 0.27
C ASP A 138 23.24 -0.56 0.01
N TRP A 139 22.87 -0.75 -1.25
CA TRP A 139 21.76 -1.62 -1.64
C TRP A 139 22.02 -3.08 -1.32
N VAL A 140 23.24 -3.58 -1.62
CA VAL A 140 23.63 -4.97 -1.31
C VAL A 140 23.63 -5.18 0.20
N TRP A 141 24.22 -4.26 0.97
CA TRP A 141 24.26 -4.34 2.43
C TRP A 141 22.84 -4.33 3.03
N THR A 142 21.97 -3.43 2.52
CA THR A 142 20.57 -3.39 2.94
C THR A 142 19.86 -4.72 2.69
N ALA A 143 20.05 -5.32 1.51
CA ALA A 143 19.45 -6.62 1.18
C ALA A 143 19.95 -7.74 2.13
N GLN A 144 21.24 -7.76 2.42
CA GLN A 144 21.84 -8.69 3.38
C GLN A 144 21.27 -8.50 4.79
N LEU A 145 21.04 -7.25 5.21
CA LEU A 145 20.43 -6.94 6.49
C LEU A 145 19.01 -7.48 6.59
N ILE A 146 18.14 -7.13 5.64
CA ILE A 146 16.71 -7.46 5.73
C ILE A 146 16.41 -8.95 5.55
N THR A 147 17.31 -9.69 4.90
CA THR A 147 17.21 -11.16 4.75
C THR A 147 17.92 -11.92 5.86
N ASN A 148 18.73 -11.25 6.68
CA ASN A 148 19.46 -11.87 7.78
C ASN A 148 18.51 -12.48 8.81
N PRO A 149 18.70 -13.76 9.22
CA PRO A 149 17.81 -14.42 10.18
C PRO A 149 17.80 -13.76 11.58
N LYS A 150 18.84 -12.97 11.93
CA LYS A 150 18.91 -12.24 13.20
C LYS A 150 18.21 -10.89 13.16
N PHE A 151 17.88 -10.39 11.97
CA PHE A 151 17.14 -9.14 11.81
C PHE A 151 15.66 -9.45 11.74
N ASP A 152 14.88 -9.03 12.73
CA ASP A 152 13.43 -9.26 12.77
C ASP A 152 12.69 -8.28 11.83
N PHE A 153 12.39 -8.73 10.61
CA PHE A 153 11.67 -7.96 9.60
C PHE A 153 10.41 -8.70 9.14
N GLY A 154 9.23 -8.16 9.47
CA GLY A 154 7.94 -8.81 9.25
C GLY A 154 7.55 -9.02 7.79
N LEU A 155 8.10 -8.23 6.85
CA LEU A 155 7.81 -8.31 5.42
C LEU A 155 8.94 -8.96 4.62
N ARG A 156 9.81 -9.73 5.27
CA ARG A 156 10.92 -10.41 4.61
C ARG A 156 10.48 -11.32 3.47
N SER A 157 9.33 -11.96 3.58
CA SER A 157 8.76 -12.82 2.54
C SER A 157 8.50 -12.10 1.22
N GLU A 158 8.38 -10.77 1.21
CA GLU A 158 8.29 -9.99 -0.02
C GLU A 158 9.54 -10.11 -0.91
N PHE A 159 10.67 -10.56 -0.34
CA PHE A 159 11.94 -10.75 -1.03
C PHE A 159 12.29 -12.23 -1.25
N ASN A 160 11.31 -13.11 -1.11
CA ASN A 160 11.50 -14.55 -1.31
C ASN A 160 11.78 -14.94 -2.78
N THR A 161 11.61 -14.03 -3.72
CA THR A 161 11.97 -14.22 -5.13
C THR A 161 13.48 -14.10 -5.40
N TRP A 162 14.24 -13.51 -4.48
CA TRP A 162 15.69 -13.35 -4.64
C TRP A 162 16.42 -14.69 -4.53
N ALA A 163 17.39 -14.94 -5.40
CA ALA A 163 18.26 -16.09 -5.27
C ALA A 163 18.97 -16.08 -3.91
N GLY A 164 19.17 -17.25 -3.32
CA GLY A 164 19.83 -17.38 -2.00
C GLY A 164 18.91 -17.15 -0.79
N THR A 165 17.62 -16.90 -0.98
CA THR A 165 16.63 -16.85 0.13
C THR A 165 15.77 -18.12 0.18
N ASP A 166 15.12 -18.40 1.31
CA ASP A 166 14.06 -19.39 1.43
C ASP A 166 12.67 -18.80 1.09
N ASP A 167 11.59 -19.57 1.30
CA ASP A 167 10.22 -19.12 1.01
C ASP A 167 9.74 -18.02 1.96
N ASN A 168 10.44 -17.81 3.08
CA ASN A 168 10.18 -16.70 4.00
C ASN A 168 11.08 -15.49 3.73
N GLY A 169 11.87 -15.50 2.67
CA GLY A 169 12.84 -14.46 2.34
C GLY A 169 14.08 -14.42 3.25
N VAL A 170 14.33 -15.51 4.00
CA VAL A 170 15.51 -15.64 4.87
C VAL A 170 16.68 -16.11 4.02
N GLU A 171 17.85 -15.46 4.22
CA GLU A 171 19.10 -15.87 3.58
C GLU A 171 19.48 -17.30 3.98
N THR A 172 19.76 -18.17 3.00
CA THR A 172 20.03 -19.60 3.18
C THR A 172 21.51 -19.94 3.15
N SER A 173 22.37 -19.02 2.73
CA SER A 173 23.82 -19.24 2.63
C SER A 173 24.60 -18.05 3.16
N GLU A 174 25.83 -18.31 3.66
CA GLU A 174 26.80 -17.28 4.03
C GLU A 174 27.26 -16.41 2.82
N LYS A 175 26.89 -16.79 1.60
CA LYS A 175 27.10 -16.02 0.39
C LYS A 175 25.80 -15.27 0.08
N SER A 176 25.85 -13.98 0.26
CA SER A 176 24.84 -12.97 -0.03
C SER A 176 23.63 -13.45 -0.85
N VAL A 177 22.46 -13.09 -0.40
CA VAL A 177 21.24 -13.00 -1.22
C VAL A 177 21.62 -12.49 -2.61
N GLY A 178 20.96 -12.96 -3.64
CA GLY A 178 21.31 -12.74 -5.05
C GLY A 178 21.46 -11.30 -5.53
N LEU A 179 21.97 -10.41 -4.67
CA LEU A 179 22.31 -9.03 -5.00
C LEU A 179 23.83 -8.85 -5.02
N GLU A 180 24.32 -8.16 -6.06
CA GLU A 180 25.73 -7.92 -6.32
C GLU A 180 25.95 -6.48 -6.78
N ALA A 181 26.92 -5.79 -6.19
CA ALA A 181 27.45 -4.54 -6.73
C ALA A 181 28.44 -4.87 -7.84
N VAL A 182 28.00 -4.78 -9.10
CA VAL A 182 28.86 -5.02 -10.27
C VAL A 182 29.94 -3.95 -10.35
N ASP A 183 29.55 -2.72 -10.08
CA ASP A 183 30.40 -1.56 -9.83
C ASP A 183 29.69 -0.63 -8.82
N ASP A 184 30.24 0.57 -8.58
CA ASP A 184 29.67 1.50 -7.59
C ASP A 184 28.23 1.95 -7.94
N TYR A 185 27.80 1.87 -9.22
CA TYR A 185 26.51 2.36 -9.70
C TYR A 185 25.73 1.34 -10.54
N THR A 186 26.12 0.07 -10.50
CA THR A 186 25.41 -1.01 -11.16
C THR A 186 25.09 -2.10 -10.14
N LEU A 187 23.80 -2.22 -9.81
CA LEU A 187 23.27 -3.25 -8.93
C LEU A 187 22.68 -4.38 -9.78
N LYS A 188 23.17 -5.60 -9.58
CA LYS A 188 22.57 -6.80 -10.16
C LYS A 188 21.70 -7.51 -9.12
N VAL A 189 20.47 -7.82 -9.50
CA VAL A 189 19.54 -8.63 -8.70
C VAL A 189 19.28 -9.94 -9.43
N THR A 190 19.63 -11.07 -8.82
CA THR A 190 19.39 -12.42 -9.35
C THR A 190 18.16 -13.03 -8.66
N PHE A 191 17.24 -13.56 -9.45
CA PHE A 191 16.00 -14.16 -9.02
C PHE A 191 16.06 -15.69 -9.02
N LYS A 192 15.15 -16.36 -8.32
CA LYS A 192 14.98 -17.82 -8.33
C LYS A 192 14.32 -18.33 -9.60
N THR A 193 13.47 -17.51 -10.19
CA THR A 193 12.69 -17.80 -11.41
C THR A 193 12.76 -16.60 -12.34
N VAL A 194 12.35 -16.78 -13.58
CA VAL A 194 12.19 -15.66 -14.53
C VAL A 194 11.30 -14.60 -13.90
N THR A 195 11.82 -13.39 -13.78
CA THR A 195 11.13 -12.28 -13.11
C THR A 195 11.40 -10.99 -13.89
N PRO A 196 10.40 -10.43 -14.59
CA PRO A 196 10.53 -9.14 -15.22
C PRO A 196 10.86 -8.05 -14.20
N ALA A 197 11.86 -7.22 -14.49
CA ALA A 197 12.33 -6.17 -13.58
C ALA A 197 11.21 -5.19 -13.21
N GLU A 198 10.37 -4.79 -14.16
CA GLU A 198 9.25 -3.89 -13.93
C GLU A 198 8.20 -4.50 -13.00
N ASP A 199 7.86 -5.77 -13.19
CA ASP A 199 6.90 -6.47 -12.32
C ASP A 199 7.43 -6.54 -10.88
N TRP A 200 8.73 -6.85 -10.73
CA TRP A 200 9.35 -6.86 -9.41
C TRP A 200 9.35 -5.47 -8.76
N LEU A 201 9.65 -4.42 -9.54
CA LEU A 201 9.58 -3.04 -9.05
C LEU A 201 8.16 -2.65 -8.64
N LEU A 202 7.15 -3.02 -9.40
CA LEU A 202 5.75 -2.74 -9.09
C LEU A 202 5.30 -3.43 -7.80
N LEU A 203 5.70 -4.67 -7.58
CA LEU A 203 5.19 -5.49 -6.48
C LEU A 203 5.99 -5.32 -5.18
N HIS A 204 7.32 -5.28 -5.26
CA HIS A 204 8.21 -5.47 -4.11
C HIS A 204 9.07 -4.24 -3.78
N ASN A 205 9.40 -3.39 -4.76
CA ASN A 205 10.24 -2.21 -4.54
C ASN A 205 9.68 -1.25 -3.46
N LYS A 206 8.39 -1.21 -3.23
CA LYS A 206 7.74 -0.38 -2.20
C LYS A 206 8.24 -0.65 -0.77
N TYR A 207 8.87 -1.79 -0.54
CA TYR A 207 9.43 -2.19 0.76
C TYR A 207 10.96 -2.18 0.76
N PHE A 208 11.62 -1.81 -0.35
CA PHE A 208 13.07 -1.84 -0.46
C PHE A 208 13.65 -0.43 -0.43
N TYR A 209 13.88 0.09 0.79
CA TYR A 209 14.50 1.39 1.07
C TYR A 209 15.99 1.21 1.31
N VAL A 210 16.85 1.97 0.62
CA VAL A 210 18.29 1.90 0.83
C VAL A 210 18.69 2.50 2.19
N LEU A 211 19.62 1.87 2.89
CA LEU A 211 20.17 2.32 4.17
C LEU A 211 21.68 2.59 4.07
N PRO A 212 22.22 3.56 4.85
CA PRO A 212 23.63 3.96 4.79
C PRO A 212 24.55 2.93 5.45
N GLU A 213 25.22 2.09 4.65
CA GLU A 213 26.19 1.11 5.14
C GLU A 213 27.30 1.76 5.96
N HIS A 214 27.79 2.93 5.52
CA HIS A 214 28.89 3.65 6.19
C HIS A 214 28.58 4.11 7.62
N LEU A 215 27.30 4.21 8.00
CA LEU A 215 26.85 4.59 9.34
C LEU A 215 26.36 3.38 10.16
N LEU A 216 25.78 2.39 9.51
CA LEU A 216 25.10 1.28 10.16
C LEU A 216 25.87 -0.04 10.10
N GLY A 217 26.88 -0.15 9.21
CA GLY A 217 27.56 -1.41 8.92
C GLY A 217 28.34 -2.02 10.08
N ASP A 218 28.82 -1.20 11.00
CA ASP A 218 29.57 -1.64 12.19
C ASP A 218 28.66 -2.00 13.38
N ILE A 219 27.34 -1.75 13.28
CA ILE A 219 26.39 -2.04 14.36
C ILE A 219 25.95 -3.51 14.27
N ALA A 220 25.92 -4.19 15.42
CA ALA A 220 25.46 -5.57 15.46
C ALA A 220 24.00 -5.68 14.99
N VAL A 221 23.71 -6.65 14.12
CA VAL A 221 22.41 -6.81 13.44
C VAL A 221 21.23 -6.85 14.42
N ASP A 222 21.39 -7.50 15.56
CA ASP A 222 20.37 -7.62 16.62
C ASP A 222 20.17 -6.33 17.43
N GLN A 223 21.07 -5.34 17.31
CA GLN A 223 20.99 -4.04 17.96
C GLN A 223 20.47 -2.94 17.02
N LEU A 224 20.57 -3.13 15.70
CA LEU A 224 20.24 -2.13 14.70
C LEU A 224 18.85 -1.50 14.86
N LYS A 225 17.83 -2.29 15.23
CA LYS A 225 16.46 -1.76 15.37
C LYS A 225 16.29 -0.71 16.46
N THR A 226 17.13 -0.77 17.48
CA THR A 226 17.04 0.09 18.69
C THR A 226 18.20 1.06 18.79
N ASP A 227 19.03 1.15 17.77
CA ASP A 227 20.18 2.05 17.74
C ASP A 227 19.76 3.51 17.79
N ASP A 228 20.64 4.32 18.38
CA ASP A 228 20.43 5.77 18.51
C ASP A 228 20.42 6.52 17.16
N PHE A 229 20.89 5.89 16.08
CA PHE A 229 20.77 6.39 14.71
C PHE A 229 19.33 6.78 14.36
N TRP A 230 18.35 6.02 14.82
CA TRP A 230 16.92 6.28 14.50
C TRP A 230 16.34 7.49 15.22
N LYS A 231 17.06 8.13 16.14
CA LYS A 231 16.62 9.39 16.77
C LYS A 231 16.85 10.61 15.87
N ALA A 232 17.82 10.51 14.95
CA ALA A 232 18.10 11.54 13.95
C ALA A 232 18.70 10.87 12.70
N PRO A 233 17.88 10.15 11.91
CA PRO A 233 18.38 9.32 10.83
C PRO A 233 18.96 10.15 9.68
N ILE A 234 20.00 9.62 9.07
CA ILE A 234 20.54 10.08 7.79
C ILE A 234 19.92 9.20 6.70
N GLY A 235 19.18 9.81 5.81
CA GLY A 235 18.55 9.15 4.67
C GLY A 235 19.10 9.66 3.34
N SER A 236 18.45 9.25 2.24
CA SER A 236 18.77 9.65 0.87
C SER A 236 17.58 10.31 0.15
N GLY A 237 16.42 10.37 0.81
CA GLY A 237 15.19 10.89 0.25
C GLY A 237 15.14 12.43 0.16
N PRO A 238 14.01 12.99 -0.33
CA PRO A 238 13.86 14.44 -0.54
C PRO A 238 13.83 15.27 0.74
N CYS A 239 13.64 14.63 1.90
CA CYS A 239 13.52 15.33 3.18
C CYS A 239 14.53 14.82 4.21
N THR A 240 15.07 15.75 4.99
CA THR A 240 15.91 15.47 6.16
C THR A 240 15.07 15.46 7.43
N PHE A 241 15.44 14.64 8.42
CA PHE A 241 14.77 14.64 9.72
C PHE A 241 15.15 15.87 10.55
N ILE A 242 14.17 16.57 11.13
CA ILE A 242 14.38 17.69 12.05
C ILE A 242 14.01 17.29 13.48
N SER A 243 12.75 16.91 13.69
CA SER A 243 12.24 16.58 15.02
C SER A 243 10.96 15.74 14.94
N GLU A 244 10.64 15.08 16.04
CA GLU A 244 9.43 14.31 16.21
C GLU A 244 8.82 14.50 17.59
N THR A 245 7.50 14.68 17.63
CA THR A 245 6.68 14.44 18.82
C THR A 245 5.93 13.15 18.60
N ALA A 246 6.39 12.07 19.24
CA ALA A 246 5.94 10.72 18.99
C ALA A 246 4.41 10.60 18.90
N GLY A 247 3.94 9.98 17.82
CA GLY A 247 2.52 9.74 17.56
C GLY A 247 1.66 10.99 17.28
N THR A 248 2.26 12.16 17.11
CA THR A 248 1.52 13.43 16.96
C THR A 248 2.00 14.24 15.77
N GLU A 249 3.30 14.51 15.66
CA GLU A 249 3.85 15.43 14.67
C GLU A 249 5.30 15.10 14.35
N MET A 250 5.68 15.21 13.10
CA MET A 250 7.07 15.13 12.64
C MET A 250 7.40 16.32 11.76
N GLU A 251 8.53 16.96 12.01
CA GLU A 251 9.08 18.02 11.19
C GLU A 251 10.21 17.48 10.32
N LEU A 252 10.13 17.74 9.03
CA LEU A 252 11.11 17.35 8.02
C LEU A 252 11.59 18.60 7.29
N GLY A 253 12.91 18.73 7.10
CA GLY A 253 13.52 19.77 6.28
C GLY A 253 13.65 19.34 4.82
N SER A 254 13.76 20.27 3.90
CA SER A 254 14.10 19.94 2.51
C SER A 254 15.57 19.54 2.37
N PHE A 255 15.85 18.54 1.53
CA PHE A 255 17.21 18.17 1.15
C PHE A 255 17.58 18.87 -0.17
N ALA A 256 18.40 19.94 -0.09
CA ALA A 256 18.71 20.79 -1.25
C ALA A 256 19.41 20.06 -2.39
N ASP A 257 20.23 19.04 -2.07
CA ASP A 257 21.00 18.22 -3.02
C ASP A 257 20.24 16.97 -3.47
N TYR A 258 18.92 16.91 -3.28
CA TYR A 258 18.15 15.74 -3.74
C TYR A 258 18.25 15.58 -5.26
N HIS A 259 18.66 14.41 -5.70
CA HIS A 259 19.07 14.16 -7.09
C HIS A 259 17.96 14.34 -8.13
N LEU A 260 16.69 14.16 -7.76
CA LEU A 260 15.54 14.36 -8.67
C LEU A 260 15.00 15.79 -8.66
N GLY A 261 15.64 16.69 -7.91
CA GLY A 261 15.31 18.10 -7.84
C GLY A 261 15.19 18.62 -6.41
N THR A 262 15.61 19.86 -6.22
CA THR A 262 15.51 20.52 -4.91
C THR A 262 14.05 20.71 -4.52
N PRO A 263 13.63 20.24 -3.32
CA PRO A 263 12.28 20.49 -2.82
C PRO A 263 11.94 21.97 -2.74
N LYS A 264 10.71 22.33 -3.14
CA LYS A 264 10.26 23.73 -3.23
C LYS A 264 9.52 24.18 -1.95
N PHE A 265 10.01 23.74 -0.80
CA PHE A 265 9.55 24.14 0.53
C PHE A 265 10.73 24.12 1.50
N GLY A 266 10.63 24.85 2.61
CA GLY A 266 11.65 24.81 3.67
C GLY A 266 11.37 23.69 4.67
N LYS A 267 10.10 23.45 4.97
CA LYS A 267 9.68 22.43 5.95
C LYS A 267 8.40 21.70 5.51
N LEU A 268 8.39 20.39 5.73
CA LEU A 268 7.20 19.55 5.65
C LEU A 268 6.85 19.07 7.06
N VAL A 269 5.64 19.36 7.51
CA VAL A 269 5.11 18.94 8.80
C VAL A 269 4.10 17.82 8.57
N LEU A 270 4.40 16.62 9.04
CA LEU A 270 3.45 15.51 9.09
C LEU A 270 2.70 15.60 10.42
N LYS A 271 1.37 15.71 10.38
CA LYS A 271 0.55 15.94 11.58
C LYS A 271 -0.58 14.91 11.69
N VAL A 272 -0.68 14.25 12.84
CA VAL A 272 -1.77 13.29 13.09
C VAL A 272 -3.05 14.03 13.46
N VAL A 273 -4.13 13.72 12.74
CA VAL A 273 -5.45 14.33 12.94
C VAL A 273 -6.53 13.25 12.94
N SER A 274 -7.64 13.52 13.63
CA SER A 274 -8.81 12.64 13.57
C SER A 274 -9.39 12.62 12.14
N ALA A 275 -9.77 11.44 11.65
CA ALA A 275 -10.39 11.29 10.33
C ALA A 275 -11.64 12.20 10.15
N SER A 276 -12.40 12.43 11.23
CA SER A 276 -13.57 13.33 11.22
C SER A 276 -13.21 14.81 11.05
N ASN A 277 -11.96 15.21 11.26
CA ASN A 277 -11.53 16.60 11.25
C ASN A 277 -10.70 16.97 10.01
N THR A 278 -10.39 16.02 9.13
CA THR A 278 -9.50 16.27 7.97
C THR A 278 -10.03 17.40 7.08
N ILE A 279 -11.28 17.33 6.64
CA ILE A 279 -11.90 18.34 5.77
C ILE A 279 -11.93 19.70 6.46
N THR A 280 -12.38 19.75 7.73
CA THR A 280 -12.49 21.02 8.48
C THR A 280 -11.14 21.66 8.75
N SER A 281 -10.09 20.88 9.01
CA SER A 281 -8.73 21.40 9.21
C SER A 281 -8.12 21.94 7.92
N VAL A 282 -8.37 21.32 6.76
CA VAL A 282 -7.95 21.91 5.47
C VAL A 282 -8.74 23.19 5.19
N ALA A 283 -10.06 23.21 5.42
CA ALA A 283 -10.91 24.40 5.25
C ALA A 283 -10.50 25.55 6.17
N ALA A 284 -10.01 25.25 7.38
CA ALA A 284 -9.51 26.24 8.33
C ALA A 284 -8.08 26.73 8.02
N GLY A 285 -7.40 26.14 7.04
CA GLY A 285 -5.99 26.43 6.72
C GLY A 285 -4.98 25.90 7.74
N GLU A 286 -5.40 24.93 8.58
CA GLU A 286 -4.51 24.26 9.55
C GLU A 286 -3.65 23.19 8.90
N MET A 287 -4.08 22.70 7.73
CA MET A 287 -3.38 21.73 6.89
C MET A 287 -3.52 22.09 5.41
N ASP A 288 -2.56 21.64 4.61
CA ASP A 288 -2.56 21.84 3.17
C ASP A 288 -3.22 20.68 2.40
N ALA A 289 -3.05 19.49 2.89
CA ALA A 289 -3.68 18.26 2.40
C ALA A 289 -3.67 17.20 3.49
N PHE A 290 -4.30 16.06 3.24
CA PHE A 290 -4.21 14.91 4.13
C PHE A 290 -4.12 13.62 3.31
N PHE A 291 -3.48 12.64 3.93
CA PHE A 291 -3.35 11.29 3.39
C PHE A 291 -4.65 10.50 3.58
N GLN A 292 -5.05 9.77 2.58
CA GLN A 292 -6.26 8.98 2.40
C GLN A 292 -7.38 9.70 1.64
N SER A 293 -8.08 8.90 0.84
CA SER A 293 -9.28 9.35 0.14
C SER A 293 -10.42 9.57 1.12
N PRO A 294 -11.07 10.73 1.10
CA PRO A 294 -12.30 10.93 1.84
C PRO A 294 -13.41 10.00 1.31
N SER A 295 -14.47 9.83 2.10
CA SER A 295 -15.68 9.20 1.59
C SER A 295 -16.28 10.04 0.45
N MET A 296 -17.11 9.43 -0.40
CA MET A 296 -17.81 10.18 -1.47
C MET A 296 -18.63 11.35 -0.91
N ASP A 297 -19.33 11.14 0.21
CA ASP A 297 -20.13 12.19 0.83
C ASP A 297 -19.26 13.32 1.41
N ASP A 298 -18.10 13.00 2.00
CA ASP A 298 -17.11 14.00 2.45
C ASP A 298 -16.49 14.76 1.27
N ALA A 299 -16.18 14.10 0.18
CA ALA A 299 -15.66 14.74 -1.04
C ALA A 299 -16.69 15.72 -1.64
N LEU A 300 -17.96 15.36 -1.68
CA LEU A 300 -19.04 16.25 -2.10
C LEU A 300 -19.21 17.42 -1.15
N ALA A 301 -19.21 17.18 0.16
CA ALA A 301 -19.27 18.25 1.16
C ALA A 301 -18.10 19.25 1.03
N ALA A 302 -16.90 18.75 0.75
CA ALA A 302 -15.73 19.60 0.49
C ALA A 302 -15.92 20.46 -0.79
N LYS A 303 -16.47 19.88 -1.87
CA LYS A 303 -16.81 20.64 -3.09
C LYS A 303 -17.85 21.73 -2.81
N ASP A 304 -18.88 21.45 -2.01
CA ASP A 304 -19.92 22.40 -1.63
C ASP A 304 -19.36 23.56 -0.78
N LEU A 305 -18.29 23.30 -0.03
CA LEU A 305 -17.53 24.34 0.68
C LEU A 305 -16.56 25.12 -0.23
N GLY A 306 -16.51 24.82 -1.52
CA GLY A 306 -15.63 25.47 -2.49
C GLY A 306 -14.16 25.03 -2.39
N MET A 307 -13.89 23.87 -1.78
CA MET A 307 -12.53 23.34 -1.66
C MET A 307 -12.07 22.66 -2.96
N ASN A 308 -10.76 22.58 -3.13
CA ASN A 308 -10.15 21.84 -4.23
C ASN A 308 -10.24 20.34 -3.95
N VAL A 309 -11.04 19.64 -4.74
CA VAL A 309 -11.22 18.18 -4.67
C VAL A 309 -10.77 17.57 -6.00
N GLU A 310 -9.71 16.79 -5.95
CA GLU A 310 -9.18 16.05 -7.09
C GLU A 310 -9.76 14.64 -7.10
N GLU A 311 -9.92 14.08 -8.30
CA GLU A 311 -10.37 12.71 -8.53
C GLU A 311 -9.24 11.94 -9.22
N ALA A 312 -9.02 10.70 -8.80
CA ALA A 312 -8.03 9.80 -9.41
C ALA A 312 -8.33 9.53 -10.88
N ALA A 313 -7.31 9.40 -11.72
CA ALA A 313 -7.48 9.09 -13.15
C ALA A 313 -8.07 7.69 -13.37
N ASN A 314 -7.74 6.73 -12.50
CA ASN A 314 -8.20 5.35 -12.61
C ASN A 314 -9.08 4.94 -11.43
N PRO A 315 -10.13 4.13 -11.64
CA PRO A 315 -11.01 3.65 -10.59
C PRO A 315 -10.39 2.43 -9.86
N THR A 316 -9.48 2.66 -8.93
CA THR A 316 -8.73 1.60 -8.24
C THR A 316 -9.34 1.12 -6.94
N ALA A 317 -10.36 1.79 -6.40
CA ALA A 317 -11.08 1.34 -5.22
C ALA A 317 -12.07 0.23 -5.60
N VAL A 318 -11.65 -1.04 -5.52
CA VAL A 318 -12.48 -2.18 -5.92
C VAL A 318 -13.36 -2.67 -4.77
N VAL A 319 -14.61 -3.00 -5.08
CA VAL A 319 -15.51 -3.69 -4.15
C VAL A 319 -15.88 -5.05 -4.73
N VAL A 320 -15.70 -6.09 -3.91
CA VAL A 320 -15.86 -7.47 -4.30
C VAL A 320 -16.92 -8.18 -3.46
N PHE A 321 -17.71 -9.01 -4.11
CA PHE A 321 -18.61 -9.97 -3.49
C PHE A 321 -17.92 -11.33 -3.50
N LEU A 322 -17.48 -11.77 -2.33
CA LEU A 322 -16.75 -13.00 -2.11
C LEU A 322 -17.72 -14.18 -2.05
N ILE A 323 -17.37 -15.27 -2.72
CA ILE A 323 -18.15 -16.50 -2.76
C ILE A 323 -17.23 -17.67 -2.34
N ASN A 324 -17.63 -18.42 -1.34
CA ASN A 324 -16.92 -19.63 -0.97
C ASN A 324 -17.18 -20.72 -2.04
N ASN A 325 -16.15 -21.03 -2.84
CA ASN A 325 -16.29 -21.94 -3.97
C ASN A 325 -16.43 -23.41 -3.55
N GLN A 326 -16.07 -23.79 -2.32
CA GLN A 326 -16.36 -25.12 -1.79
C GLN A 326 -17.82 -25.29 -1.39
N ASN A 327 -18.42 -24.22 -0.82
CA ASN A 327 -19.83 -24.22 -0.44
C ASN A 327 -20.75 -23.97 -1.64
N VAL A 328 -20.28 -23.24 -2.67
CA VAL A 328 -21.00 -22.95 -3.93
C VAL A 328 -20.14 -23.43 -5.12
N PRO A 329 -19.98 -24.76 -5.30
CA PRO A 329 -19.02 -25.31 -6.27
C PRO A 329 -19.46 -25.13 -7.74
N ASP A 330 -20.77 -25.07 -8.01
CA ASP A 330 -21.28 -24.93 -9.39
C ASP A 330 -21.16 -23.49 -9.87
N LYS A 331 -20.34 -23.28 -10.90
CA LYS A 331 -20.12 -21.95 -11.48
C LYS A 331 -21.39 -21.29 -11.99
N ARG A 332 -22.39 -22.06 -12.44
CA ARG A 332 -23.67 -21.53 -12.93
C ARG A 332 -24.43 -20.79 -11.81
N ILE A 333 -24.32 -21.27 -10.55
CA ILE A 333 -24.91 -20.60 -9.40
C ILE A 333 -24.16 -19.29 -9.11
N ARG A 334 -22.81 -19.29 -9.19
CA ARG A 334 -21.99 -18.09 -9.01
C ARG A 334 -22.24 -17.07 -10.13
N GLN A 335 -22.34 -17.51 -11.38
CA GLN A 335 -22.74 -16.68 -12.51
C GLN A 335 -24.16 -16.11 -12.33
N ALA A 336 -25.10 -16.91 -11.82
CA ALA A 336 -26.47 -16.45 -11.54
C ALA A 336 -26.46 -15.33 -10.50
N MET A 337 -25.64 -15.40 -9.44
CA MET A 337 -25.46 -14.31 -8.48
C MET A 337 -24.97 -13.04 -9.17
N SER A 338 -23.95 -13.14 -10.05
CA SER A 338 -23.42 -12.00 -10.80
C SER A 338 -24.49 -11.35 -11.68
N TYR A 339 -25.32 -12.12 -12.40
CA TYR A 339 -26.40 -11.58 -13.22
C TYR A 339 -27.57 -11.02 -12.41
N ALA A 340 -27.81 -11.49 -11.19
CA ALA A 340 -28.87 -11.00 -10.34
C ALA A 340 -28.55 -9.64 -9.71
N ILE A 341 -27.29 -9.38 -9.34
CA ILE A 341 -26.87 -8.20 -8.60
C ILE A 341 -26.96 -6.95 -9.49
N ASP A 342 -27.60 -5.90 -8.98
CA ASP A 342 -27.73 -4.59 -9.61
C ASP A 342 -26.52 -3.71 -9.24
N LYS A 343 -25.46 -3.81 -10.03
CA LYS A 343 -24.22 -3.05 -9.79
C LYS A 343 -24.41 -1.55 -10.01
N GLU A 344 -25.27 -1.15 -10.94
CA GLU A 344 -25.57 0.26 -11.20
C GLU A 344 -26.27 0.91 -10.01
N LEU A 345 -27.23 0.20 -9.38
CA LEU A 345 -27.88 0.66 -8.16
C LEU A 345 -26.89 0.78 -7.00
N LEU A 346 -25.96 -0.19 -6.86
CA LEU A 346 -24.91 -0.13 -5.85
C LEU A 346 -23.97 1.05 -6.07
N ILE A 347 -23.58 1.35 -7.31
CA ILE A 347 -22.76 2.50 -7.68
C ILE A 347 -23.49 3.80 -7.34
N GLU A 348 -24.75 3.92 -7.72
CA GLU A 348 -25.54 5.14 -7.44
C GLU A 348 -25.65 5.39 -5.93
N GLN A 349 -25.94 4.35 -5.15
CA GLN A 349 -26.14 4.50 -3.71
C GLN A 349 -24.85 4.77 -2.93
N ASN A 350 -23.73 4.15 -3.32
CA ASN A 350 -22.49 4.22 -2.55
C ASN A 350 -21.48 5.22 -3.10
N MET A 351 -21.51 5.46 -4.42
CA MET A 351 -20.52 6.28 -5.13
C MET A 351 -21.15 7.45 -5.88
N ARG A 352 -22.47 7.68 -5.76
CA ARG A 352 -23.20 8.75 -6.47
C ARG A 352 -22.89 8.77 -7.98
N GLY A 353 -22.74 7.58 -8.59
CA GLY A 353 -22.36 7.42 -9.98
C GLY A 353 -20.84 7.45 -10.28
N ASN A 354 -19.97 7.74 -9.28
CA ASN A 354 -18.52 7.85 -9.49
C ASN A 354 -17.80 6.51 -9.35
N ALA A 355 -18.22 5.52 -10.11
CA ALA A 355 -17.59 4.21 -10.19
C ALA A 355 -17.95 3.55 -11.53
N VAL A 356 -17.24 2.48 -11.87
CA VAL A 356 -17.44 1.70 -13.09
C VAL A 356 -17.82 0.27 -12.71
N ALA A 357 -18.96 -0.22 -13.17
CA ALA A 357 -19.32 -1.63 -13.05
C ALA A 357 -18.36 -2.47 -13.88
N SER A 358 -17.82 -3.54 -13.30
CA SER A 358 -16.84 -4.39 -13.98
C SER A 358 -17.23 -5.86 -13.92
N ALA A 359 -16.74 -6.62 -14.90
CA ALA A 359 -16.88 -8.06 -14.98
C ALA A 359 -15.67 -8.78 -14.35
N THR A 360 -14.51 -8.14 -14.31
CA THR A 360 -13.24 -8.72 -13.83
C THR A 360 -12.52 -7.76 -12.87
N CYS A 361 -11.45 -8.25 -12.26
CA CYS A 361 -10.61 -7.46 -11.36
C CYS A 361 -9.63 -6.52 -12.08
N ILE A 362 -9.54 -6.59 -13.40
CA ILE A 362 -8.70 -5.69 -14.18
C ILE A 362 -9.33 -4.29 -14.19
N ILE A 363 -8.50 -3.27 -13.97
CA ILE A 363 -8.95 -1.87 -13.90
C ILE A 363 -9.60 -1.48 -15.23
N PRO A 364 -10.86 -1.04 -15.23
CA PRO A 364 -11.55 -0.60 -16.43
C PRO A 364 -10.81 0.54 -17.12
N GLY A 365 -10.61 0.40 -18.44
CA GLY A 365 -9.91 1.39 -19.27
C GLY A 365 -8.39 1.33 -19.22
N SER A 366 -7.78 0.43 -18.42
CA SER A 366 -6.34 0.19 -18.44
C SER A 366 -5.91 -0.53 -19.74
N GLU A 367 -4.60 -0.55 -20.01
CA GLU A 367 -4.04 -1.25 -21.17
C GLU A 367 -4.32 -2.75 -21.18
N TYR A 368 -4.55 -3.36 -20.02
CA TYR A 368 -4.89 -4.77 -19.86
C TYR A 368 -6.38 -5.04 -19.87
N ASP A 369 -7.24 -4.00 -19.86
CA ASP A 369 -8.68 -4.19 -19.86
C ASP A 369 -9.17 -4.73 -21.20
N LYS A 370 -9.72 -5.94 -21.19
CA LYS A 370 -10.33 -6.57 -22.36
C LYS A 370 -11.70 -5.97 -22.70
N GLY A 371 -12.30 -5.17 -21.82
CA GLY A 371 -13.60 -4.58 -22.00
C GLY A 371 -14.75 -5.60 -21.97
N ILE A 372 -14.67 -6.63 -21.11
CA ILE A 372 -15.74 -7.60 -20.93
C ILE A 372 -16.95 -6.88 -20.35
N ALA A 373 -18.04 -6.83 -21.15
CA ALA A 373 -19.27 -6.18 -20.75
C ALA A 373 -19.98 -6.98 -19.64
N TRP A 374 -20.49 -6.25 -18.66
CA TRP A 374 -21.41 -6.78 -17.67
C TRP A 374 -22.82 -6.20 -17.90
N SER A 375 -23.84 -6.99 -17.58
CA SER A 375 -25.23 -6.54 -17.53
C SER A 375 -26.02 -7.32 -16.51
N ARG A 376 -26.96 -6.66 -15.83
CA ARG A 376 -27.95 -7.32 -14.99
C ARG A 376 -28.95 -8.08 -15.87
N ASP A 377 -29.21 -9.35 -15.54
CA ASP A 377 -30.19 -10.20 -16.23
C ASP A 377 -30.77 -11.23 -15.26
N VAL A 378 -31.86 -10.87 -14.61
CA VAL A 378 -32.52 -11.72 -13.60
C VAL A 378 -33.13 -12.97 -14.22
N ASP A 379 -33.61 -12.91 -15.46
CA ASP A 379 -34.19 -14.07 -16.14
C ASP A 379 -33.10 -15.09 -16.48
N LYS A 380 -31.93 -14.62 -16.94
CA LYS A 380 -30.74 -15.46 -17.13
C LYS A 380 -30.26 -16.07 -15.81
N ALA A 381 -30.26 -15.29 -14.73
CA ALA A 381 -29.92 -15.81 -13.39
C ALA A 381 -30.83 -16.98 -12.99
N LYS A 382 -32.16 -16.83 -13.16
CA LYS A 382 -33.14 -17.88 -12.89
C LYS A 382 -32.92 -19.12 -13.77
N ALA A 383 -32.61 -18.92 -15.05
CA ALA A 383 -32.33 -20.03 -15.97
C ALA A 383 -31.09 -20.81 -15.55
N LEU A 384 -30.00 -20.13 -15.20
CA LEU A 384 -28.77 -20.76 -14.70
C LEU A 384 -28.98 -21.54 -13.39
N LEU A 385 -29.79 -21.02 -12.46
CA LEU A 385 -30.14 -21.72 -11.23
C LEU A 385 -30.95 -22.99 -11.52
N ALA A 386 -31.90 -22.92 -12.45
CA ALA A 386 -32.68 -24.07 -12.89
C ALA A 386 -31.80 -25.14 -13.55
N GLU A 387 -30.90 -24.75 -14.45
CA GLU A 387 -29.94 -25.64 -15.11
C GLU A 387 -28.95 -26.26 -14.12
N ALA A 388 -28.55 -25.55 -13.09
CA ALA A 388 -27.69 -26.02 -12.00
C ALA A 388 -28.43 -26.95 -11.02
N GLY A 389 -29.76 -27.00 -11.07
CA GLY A 389 -30.56 -27.73 -10.11
C GLY A 389 -30.47 -27.13 -8.69
N TRP A 390 -30.48 -25.79 -8.59
CA TRP A 390 -30.38 -25.10 -7.31
C TRP A 390 -31.44 -25.61 -6.32
N ASP A 391 -31.01 -26.04 -5.14
CA ASP A 391 -31.85 -26.68 -4.12
C ASP A 391 -32.65 -25.70 -3.25
N GLY A 392 -32.41 -24.37 -3.41
CA GLY A 392 -33.10 -23.33 -2.65
C GLY A 392 -32.62 -23.17 -1.20
N ARG A 393 -31.48 -23.76 -0.83
CA ARG A 393 -30.93 -23.56 0.52
C ARG A 393 -30.61 -22.10 0.80
N THR A 394 -30.69 -21.72 2.07
CA THR A 394 -30.26 -20.40 2.52
C THR A 394 -28.74 -20.36 2.58
N LEU A 395 -28.12 -19.31 2.00
CA LEU A 395 -26.70 -19.02 2.10
C LEU A 395 -26.44 -18.02 3.22
N HIS A 396 -25.33 -18.18 3.92
CA HIS A 396 -24.92 -17.29 5.00
C HIS A 396 -23.90 -16.26 4.51
N MET A 397 -24.29 -14.99 4.54
CA MET A 397 -23.44 -13.87 4.16
C MET A 397 -22.93 -13.13 5.39
N VAL A 398 -21.65 -12.85 5.42
CA VAL A 398 -21.01 -12.06 6.47
C VAL A 398 -20.52 -10.72 5.94
N VAL A 399 -20.75 -9.64 6.71
CA VAL A 399 -20.29 -8.29 6.35
C VAL A 399 -19.83 -7.53 7.59
N THR A 400 -19.11 -6.43 7.37
CA THR A 400 -18.86 -5.41 8.42
C THR A 400 -19.97 -4.38 8.44
N ALA A 401 -20.11 -3.64 9.55
CA ALA A 401 -21.11 -2.58 9.69
C ALA A 401 -21.09 -1.56 8.53
N ALA A 402 -19.92 -1.24 8.01
CA ALA A 402 -19.77 -0.33 6.87
C ALA A 402 -20.38 -0.86 5.55
N ARG A 403 -20.76 -2.14 5.48
CA ARG A 403 -21.29 -2.79 4.28
C ARG A 403 -22.74 -3.27 4.41
N GLU A 404 -23.42 -2.99 5.54
CA GLU A 404 -24.80 -3.45 5.79
C GLU A 404 -25.79 -2.93 4.74
N SER A 405 -25.72 -1.66 4.36
CA SER A 405 -26.60 -1.10 3.34
C SER A 405 -26.43 -1.77 1.99
N MET A 406 -25.20 -2.05 1.60
CA MET A 406 -24.88 -2.78 0.36
C MET A 406 -25.38 -4.22 0.43
N ALA A 407 -25.20 -4.89 1.57
CA ALA A 407 -25.67 -6.25 1.81
C ALA A 407 -27.19 -6.36 1.66
N ALA A 408 -27.94 -5.39 2.16
CA ALA A 408 -29.42 -5.36 2.04
C ALA A 408 -29.87 -5.26 0.57
N VAL A 409 -29.20 -4.47 -0.26
CA VAL A 409 -29.48 -4.40 -1.71
C VAL A 409 -29.20 -5.72 -2.39
N ILE A 410 -28.03 -6.32 -2.11
CA ILE A 410 -27.64 -7.62 -2.68
C ILE A 410 -28.60 -8.72 -2.23
N GLN A 411 -29.02 -8.72 -0.97
CA GLN A 411 -30.01 -9.67 -0.45
C GLN A 411 -31.31 -9.61 -1.25
N GLN A 412 -31.84 -8.42 -1.50
CA GLN A 412 -33.05 -8.26 -2.31
C GLN A 412 -32.83 -8.72 -3.76
N ASN A 413 -31.71 -8.34 -4.39
CA ASN A 413 -31.40 -8.73 -5.75
C ASN A 413 -31.28 -10.26 -5.93
N LEU A 414 -30.66 -10.95 -4.97
CA LEU A 414 -30.54 -12.40 -5.00
C LEU A 414 -31.89 -13.07 -4.74
N ALA A 415 -32.73 -12.51 -3.85
CA ALA A 415 -34.08 -13.00 -3.60
C ALA A 415 -34.96 -12.91 -4.87
N ASP A 416 -34.83 -11.84 -5.67
CA ASP A 416 -35.54 -11.68 -6.95
C ASP A 416 -35.19 -12.79 -7.96
N ALA A 417 -33.98 -13.34 -7.88
CA ALA A 417 -33.52 -14.47 -8.69
C ALA A 417 -33.85 -15.84 -8.08
N GLY A 418 -34.30 -15.90 -6.81
CA GLY A 418 -34.62 -17.14 -6.10
C GLY A 418 -33.50 -17.69 -5.20
N ILE A 419 -32.54 -16.85 -4.83
CA ILE A 419 -31.48 -17.17 -3.86
C ILE A 419 -31.80 -16.47 -2.54
N THR A 420 -31.99 -17.25 -1.47
CA THR A 420 -32.21 -16.71 -0.11
C THR A 420 -30.87 -16.60 0.61
N ILE A 421 -30.60 -15.42 1.20
CA ILE A 421 -29.42 -15.21 2.04
C ILE A 421 -29.79 -14.71 3.43
N ASP A 422 -29.04 -15.16 4.44
CA ASP A 422 -29.05 -14.67 5.81
C ASP A 422 -27.78 -13.84 6.02
N VAL A 423 -27.93 -12.62 6.54
CA VAL A 423 -26.83 -11.64 6.67
C VAL A 423 -26.44 -11.48 8.12
N GLN A 424 -25.15 -11.64 8.42
CA GLN A 424 -24.59 -11.41 9.75
C GLN A 424 -23.55 -10.30 9.70
N THR A 425 -23.66 -9.35 10.63
CA THR A 425 -22.67 -8.28 10.82
C THR A 425 -21.64 -8.66 11.89
N VAL A 426 -20.36 -8.58 11.55
CA VAL A 426 -19.25 -8.91 12.44
C VAL A 426 -18.07 -7.94 12.25
N GLU A 427 -17.09 -8.03 13.13
CA GLU A 427 -15.80 -7.35 12.96
C GLU A 427 -14.98 -7.94 11.79
N LEU A 428 -14.14 -7.09 11.16
CA LEU A 428 -13.39 -7.45 9.95
C LEU A 428 -12.55 -8.73 10.10
N ALA A 429 -11.86 -8.90 11.22
CA ALA A 429 -11.05 -10.08 11.48
C ALA A 429 -11.90 -11.37 11.57
N THR A 430 -13.08 -11.28 12.18
CA THR A 430 -14.03 -12.39 12.28
C THR A 430 -14.62 -12.75 10.91
N MET A 431 -14.90 -11.74 10.07
CA MET A 431 -15.38 -11.94 8.70
C MET A 431 -14.35 -12.75 7.88
N PHE A 432 -13.10 -12.32 7.87
CA PHE A 432 -12.05 -13.01 7.10
C PHE A 432 -11.76 -14.41 7.64
N SER A 433 -11.69 -14.59 8.96
CA SER A 433 -11.51 -15.91 9.56
C SER A 433 -12.64 -16.88 9.20
N GLY A 434 -13.89 -16.42 9.28
CA GLY A 434 -15.05 -17.26 8.98
C GLY A 434 -15.22 -17.58 7.48
N LEU A 435 -14.73 -16.71 6.57
CA LEU A 435 -14.65 -17.02 5.15
C LEU A 435 -13.55 -18.05 4.85
N GLN A 436 -12.39 -17.92 5.52
CA GLN A 436 -11.27 -18.86 5.36
C GLN A 436 -11.55 -20.26 5.90
N ASP A 437 -12.28 -20.38 7.00
CA ASP A 437 -12.63 -21.67 7.61
C ASP A 437 -13.92 -22.28 7.06
N GLY A 438 -14.61 -21.57 6.14
CA GLY A 438 -15.82 -22.06 5.47
C GLY A 438 -17.11 -21.92 6.30
N THR A 439 -17.08 -21.18 7.42
CA THR A 439 -18.26 -20.89 8.24
C THR A 439 -19.30 -20.09 7.47
N TYR A 440 -18.87 -19.18 6.59
CA TYR A 440 -19.73 -18.36 5.76
C TYR A 440 -19.60 -18.72 4.27
N ASP A 441 -20.72 -18.60 3.55
CA ASP A 441 -20.80 -18.85 2.11
C ASP A 441 -20.40 -17.63 1.28
N LEU A 442 -20.73 -16.44 1.80
CA LEU A 442 -20.66 -15.17 1.08
C LEU A 442 -20.09 -14.06 1.95
N GLY A 443 -19.46 -13.06 1.32
CA GLY A 443 -18.99 -11.86 2.01
C GLY A 443 -18.87 -10.66 1.09
N ILE A 444 -18.69 -9.46 1.67
CA ILE A 444 -18.40 -8.23 0.91
C ILE A 444 -17.15 -7.58 1.51
N CYS A 445 -16.15 -7.34 0.68
CA CYS A 445 -15.00 -6.54 1.10
C CYS A 445 -14.62 -5.50 0.03
N GLY A 446 -13.79 -4.55 0.44
CA GLY A 446 -13.15 -3.59 -0.45
C GLY A 446 -11.64 -3.81 -0.45
N SER A 447 -11.00 -3.45 -1.54
CA SER A 447 -9.55 -3.42 -1.70
C SER A 447 -9.16 -2.26 -2.59
N ASN A 448 -7.93 -1.82 -2.51
CA ASN A 448 -7.36 -0.96 -3.55
C ASN A 448 -6.70 -1.87 -4.57
N ALA A 449 -6.99 -1.66 -5.84
CA ALA A 449 -6.34 -2.34 -6.95
C ALA A 449 -5.25 -1.44 -7.54
N MET A 450 -4.36 -2.05 -8.30
CA MET A 450 -3.39 -1.37 -9.16
C MET A 450 -3.68 -1.73 -10.61
N VAL A 451 -3.17 -0.96 -11.54
CA VAL A 451 -3.29 -1.26 -12.98
C VAL A 451 -2.59 -2.57 -13.32
N TYR A 452 -1.55 -2.95 -12.55
CA TYR A 452 -0.88 -4.24 -12.72
C TYR A 452 -1.84 -5.44 -12.63
N PRO A 453 -1.90 -6.30 -13.67
CA PRO A 453 -3.00 -7.26 -13.85
C PRO A 453 -3.05 -8.36 -12.78
N LEU A 454 -1.95 -8.69 -12.15
CA LEU A 454 -1.89 -9.70 -11.09
C LEU A 454 -2.03 -9.14 -9.68
N TRP A 455 -2.33 -7.85 -9.50
CA TRP A 455 -2.48 -7.27 -8.15
C TRP A 455 -3.49 -8.00 -7.28
N MET A 456 -4.60 -8.45 -7.88
CA MET A 456 -5.64 -9.22 -7.20
C MET A 456 -5.41 -10.75 -7.24
N ALA A 457 -4.27 -11.21 -7.78
CA ALA A 457 -3.98 -12.63 -7.99
C ALA A 457 -4.15 -13.48 -6.71
N GLY A 458 -3.75 -12.95 -5.56
CA GLY A 458 -3.89 -13.64 -4.27
C GLY A 458 -5.32 -14.03 -3.89
N TYR A 459 -6.34 -13.36 -4.44
CA TYR A 459 -7.75 -13.74 -4.24
C TYR A 459 -8.14 -15.01 -5.00
N TYR A 460 -7.39 -15.39 -6.03
CA TYR A 460 -7.69 -16.49 -6.94
C TYR A 460 -6.69 -17.65 -6.84
N ASP A 461 -5.62 -17.50 -6.07
CA ASP A 461 -4.58 -18.51 -5.94
C ASP A 461 -4.91 -19.51 -4.84
N TYR A 462 -5.13 -20.77 -5.22
CA TYR A 462 -5.46 -21.87 -4.30
C TYR A 462 -4.34 -22.18 -3.30
N ARG A 463 -3.09 -21.78 -3.59
CA ARG A 463 -1.91 -21.98 -2.73
C ARG A 463 -1.95 -21.05 -1.51
N ASN A 464 -2.71 -19.97 -1.62
CA ASN A 464 -2.95 -19.04 -0.53
C ASN A 464 -4.26 -19.41 0.18
N ALA A 465 -4.36 -19.15 1.48
CA ALA A 465 -5.61 -19.28 2.21
C ALA A 465 -6.58 -18.19 1.73
N THR A 466 -7.29 -18.47 0.61
CA THR A 466 -8.18 -17.51 -0.01
C THR A 466 -9.53 -17.44 0.70
N TYR A 467 -10.08 -16.26 0.79
CA TYR A 467 -11.44 -16.06 1.33
C TYR A 467 -12.54 -16.68 0.46
N CYS A 468 -12.19 -17.05 -0.78
CA CYS A 468 -13.12 -17.66 -1.75
C CYS A 468 -12.98 -19.18 -1.83
N GLN A 469 -12.05 -19.82 -1.10
CA GLN A 469 -11.81 -21.28 -1.10
C GLN A 469 -11.71 -21.89 -2.51
N ILE A 470 -10.98 -21.21 -3.40
CA ILE A 470 -10.74 -21.68 -4.76
C ILE A 470 -9.76 -22.86 -4.70
N SER A 471 -10.06 -23.94 -5.40
CA SER A 471 -9.22 -25.14 -5.46
C SER A 471 -8.73 -25.50 -6.88
N ASP A 472 -9.17 -24.78 -7.90
CA ASP A 472 -8.76 -25.03 -9.29
C ASP A 472 -7.33 -24.52 -9.52
N PRO A 473 -6.36 -25.39 -9.86
CA PRO A 473 -4.97 -24.98 -10.09
C PRO A 473 -4.77 -24.09 -11.32
N LYS A 474 -5.70 -24.08 -12.27
CA LYS A 474 -5.56 -23.32 -13.52
C LYS A 474 -5.35 -21.83 -13.30
N PHE A 475 -5.98 -21.25 -12.25
CA PHE A 475 -5.78 -19.83 -11.93
C PHE A 475 -4.31 -19.55 -11.56
N ALA A 476 -3.73 -20.35 -10.66
CA ALA A 476 -2.35 -20.22 -10.24
C ALA A 476 -1.36 -20.50 -11.39
N GLU A 477 -1.62 -21.54 -12.20
CA GLU A 477 -0.78 -21.90 -13.35
C GLU A 477 -0.73 -20.76 -14.40
N LEU A 478 -1.88 -20.13 -14.69
CA LEU A 478 -1.92 -19.01 -15.62
C LEU A 478 -1.31 -17.74 -15.03
N GLN A 479 -1.50 -17.49 -13.73
CA GLN A 479 -0.85 -16.39 -13.01
C GLN A 479 0.69 -16.54 -13.05
N ASP A 480 1.21 -17.73 -12.79
CA ASP A 480 2.66 -17.99 -12.86
C ASP A 480 3.19 -17.77 -14.29
N THR A 481 2.41 -18.15 -15.30
CA THR A 481 2.77 -17.93 -16.71
C THR A 481 2.81 -16.43 -17.05
N ILE A 482 1.82 -15.66 -16.59
CA ILE A 482 1.77 -14.21 -16.79
C ILE A 482 2.94 -13.53 -16.06
N ALA A 483 3.21 -13.95 -14.83
CA ALA A 483 4.28 -13.39 -14.01
C ALA A 483 5.68 -13.63 -14.61
N ALA A 484 5.88 -14.72 -15.32
CA ALA A 484 7.14 -15.08 -15.96
C ALA A 484 7.28 -14.53 -17.40
N GLU A 485 6.23 -13.96 -18.00
CA GLU A 485 6.27 -13.47 -19.38
C GLU A 485 6.93 -12.10 -19.44
N ILE A 486 8.03 -11.99 -20.23
CA ILE A 486 8.81 -10.77 -20.42
C ILE A 486 8.39 -9.99 -21.69
N ASP A 487 7.71 -10.64 -22.63
CA ASP A 487 7.20 -10.00 -23.84
C ASP A 487 5.84 -9.33 -23.53
N PRO A 488 5.73 -7.99 -23.65
CA PRO A 488 4.52 -7.29 -23.23
C PRO A 488 3.28 -7.64 -24.06
N ASP A 489 3.43 -7.95 -25.35
CA ASP A 489 2.31 -8.31 -26.22
C ASP A 489 1.77 -9.69 -25.83
N LYS A 490 2.66 -10.67 -25.58
CA LYS A 490 2.25 -12.00 -25.11
C LYS A 490 1.67 -11.93 -23.69
N LYS A 491 2.25 -11.11 -22.80
CA LYS A 491 1.68 -10.88 -21.46
C LYS A 491 0.24 -10.41 -21.57
N LYS A 492 -0.03 -9.45 -22.46
CA LYS A 492 -1.40 -8.96 -22.70
C LYS A 492 -2.34 -10.04 -23.24
N GLU A 493 -1.88 -10.91 -24.13
CA GLU A 493 -2.67 -12.05 -24.60
C GLU A 493 -3.02 -13.00 -23.44
N LEU A 494 -2.05 -13.34 -22.59
CA LEU A 494 -2.26 -14.19 -21.41
C LEU A 494 -3.21 -13.55 -20.39
N VAL A 495 -3.10 -12.24 -20.17
CA VAL A 495 -4.04 -11.49 -19.31
C VAL A 495 -5.45 -11.49 -19.89
N ASN A 496 -5.61 -11.45 -21.21
CA ASN A 496 -6.91 -11.59 -21.85
C ASN A 496 -7.51 -12.99 -21.63
N GLU A 497 -6.70 -14.04 -21.71
CA GLU A 497 -7.12 -15.41 -21.39
C GLU A 497 -7.52 -15.52 -19.91
N TYR A 498 -6.75 -14.92 -19.02
CA TYR A 498 -7.05 -14.86 -17.59
C TYR A 498 -8.40 -14.18 -17.30
N GLN A 499 -8.71 -13.07 -17.97
CA GLN A 499 -10.00 -12.39 -17.84
C GLN A 499 -11.17 -13.27 -18.34
N ASP A 500 -11.01 -13.99 -19.45
CA ASP A 500 -12.02 -14.93 -19.94
C ASP A 500 -12.29 -16.03 -18.90
N MET A 501 -11.24 -16.58 -18.31
CA MET A 501 -11.36 -17.61 -17.27
C MET A 501 -12.03 -17.08 -16.01
N LEU A 502 -11.66 -15.86 -15.54
CA LEU A 502 -12.30 -15.21 -14.39
C LEU A 502 -13.79 -14.97 -14.63
N TYR A 503 -14.15 -14.55 -15.84
CA TYR A 503 -15.54 -14.29 -16.21
C TYR A 503 -16.37 -15.59 -16.34
N ASP A 504 -15.79 -16.65 -16.91
CA ASP A 504 -16.48 -17.94 -17.07
C ASP A 504 -16.61 -18.70 -15.75
N GLU A 505 -15.55 -18.79 -14.96
CA GLU A 505 -15.57 -19.52 -13.70
C GLU A 505 -16.25 -18.74 -12.56
N MET A 506 -16.29 -17.42 -12.64
CA MET A 506 -16.91 -16.51 -11.68
C MET A 506 -16.59 -16.88 -10.22
N PRO A 507 -15.31 -16.98 -9.83
CA PRO A 507 -14.94 -17.42 -8.47
C PRO A 507 -15.32 -16.40 -7.39
N LEU A 508 -15.46 -15.16 -7.76
CA LEU A 508 -16.03 -14.04 -7.00
C LEU A 508 -16.68 -13.05 -7.98
N VAL A 509 -17.46 -12.09 -7.48
CA VAL A 509 -18.07 -11.05 -8.32
C VAL A 509 -17.44 -9.70 -8.00
N ILE A 510 -16.85 -9.05 -9.00
CA ILE A 510 -16.48 -7.64 -8.88
C ILE A 510 -17.77 -6.82 -8.96
N LEU A 511 -18.06 -6.05 -7.92
CA LEU A 511 -19.26 -5.21 -7.89
C LEU A 511 -19.03 -3.94 -8.70
N TYR A 512 -17.97 -3.21 -8.38
CA TYR A 512 -17.54 -2.02 -9.11
C TYR A 512 -16.09 -1.65 -8.78
N HIS A 513 -15.52 -0.82 -9.63
CA HIS A 513 -14.31 -0.07 -9.39
C HIS A 513 -14.67 1.41 -9.18
N GLY A 514 -14.36 1.94 -8.00
CA GLY A 514 -14.63 3.32 -7.60
C GLY A 514 -13.43 4.23 -7.81
N TYR A 515 -13.68 5.51 -8.04
CA TYR A 515 -12.64 6.53 -8.03
C TYR A 515 -12.31 6.95 -6.60
N SER A 516 -11.03 7.24 -6.36
CA SER A 516 -10.55 7.84 -5.12
C SER A 516 -10.54 9.36 -5.25
N PHE A 517 -10.59 10.08 -4.13
CA PHE A 517 -10.61 11.53 -4.09
C PHE A 517 -9.51 12.05 -3.16
N ALA A 518 -9.04 13.27 -3.43
CA ALA A 518 -8.15 13.99 -2.54
C ALA A 518 -8.69 15.41 -2.33
N VAL A 519 -8.48 15.93 -1.13
CA VAL A 519 -8.84 17.30 -0.78
C VAL A 519 -7.58 18.05 -0.38
N LYS A 520 -7.35 19.21 -0.98
CA LYS A 520 -6.19 20.04 -0.70
C LYS A 520 -6.54 21.52 -0.61
N SER A 521 -5.66 22.26 0.04
CA SER A 521 -5.65 23.72 0.06
C SER A 521 -5.27 24.28 -1.32
N ASP A 522 -5.89 25.38 -1.73
CA ASP A 522 -5.55 26.06 -2.98
C ASP A 522 -4.12 26.60 -3.02
N ARG A 523 -3.51 26.84 -1.86
CA ARG A 523 -2.11 27.26 -1.78
C ARG A 523 -1.11 26.14 -2.10
N LEU A 524 -1.49 24.85 -1.97
CA LEU A 524 -0.61 23.71 -2.24
C LEU A 524 -0.57 23.42 -3.74
N GLN A 525 0.61 23.56 -4.34
CA GLN A 525 0.86 23.32 -5.77
C GLN A 525 1.77 22.09 -5.95
N GLY A 526 1.66 21.42 -7.11
CA GLY A 526 2.48 20.25 -7.45
C GLY A 526 2.15 18.99 -6.63
N PHE A 527 1.14 19.06 -5.76
CA PHE A 527 0.63 17.89 -5.03
C PHE A 527 -0.28 17.06 -5.94
N ASN A 528 -0.04 15.76 -5.98
CA ASN A 528 -0.93 14.77 -6.57
C ASN A 528 -0.99 13.58 -5.60
N ALA A 529 -2.11 13.39 -4.93
CA ALA A 529 -2.31 12.32 -3.95
C ALA A 529 -2.37 10.91 -4.57
N PHE A 530 -2.44 10.82 -5.89
CA PHE A 530 -2.59 9.57 -6.63
C PHE A 530 -1.31 9.12 -7.31
N GLU A 531 -0.24 9.95 -7.28
CA GLU A 531 1.07 9.55 -7.80
C GLU A 531 1.54 8.28 -7.09
N GLY A 532 1.85 7.27 -7.88
CA GLY A 532 2.51 6.06 -7.45
C GLY A 532 1.75 5.17 -6.47
N GLY A 533 0.42 5.26 -6.39
CA GLY A 533 -0.34 4.54 -5.39
C GLY A 533 -0.04 5.07 -3.98
N VAL A 534 -0.26 4.24 -2.99
CA VAL A 534 0.02 4.60 -1.60
C VAL A 534 1.53 4.85 -1.41
N ASN A 535 1.92 6.08 -1.03
CA ASN A 535 3.27 6.46 -0.60
C ASN A 535 4.36 6.63 -1.67
N ASN A 536 4.02 7.01 -2.89
CA ASN A 536 5.01 7.36 -3.92
C ASN A 536 4.93 8.84 -4.36
N GLU A 537 4.54 9.70 -3.45
CA GLU A 537 4.35 11.11 -3.75
C GLU A 537 5.68 11.80 -4.07
N LYS A 538 5.74 12.50 -5.20
CA LYS A 538 6.91 13.28 -5.63
C LYS A 538 6.98 14.60 -4.87
N SER A 539 7.17 14.53 -3.55
CA SER A 539 7.05 15.67 -2.63
C SER A 539 8.04 16.81 -2.91
N TRP A 540 9.16 16.56 -3.59
CA TRP A 540 10.06 17.65 -4.02
C TRP A 540 9.44 18.59 -5.06
N ASN A 541 8.34 18.18 -5.71
CA ASN A 541 7.59 19.06 -6.60
C ASN A 541 6.59 19.96 -5.88
N TRP A 542 6.30 19.68 -4.60
CA TRP A 542 5.33 20.45 -3.83
C TRP A 542 5.85 21.84 -3.51
N SER A 543 4.95 22.83 -3.58
CA SER A 543 5.24 24.21 -3.19
C SER A 543 3.98 24.87 -2.65
N VAL A 544 4.14 25.99 -1.96
CA VAL A 544 3.02 26.81 -1.50
C VAL A 544 3.07 28.20 -2.13
N GLN A 545 1.89 28.76 -2.43
CA GLN A 545 1.72 30.11 -3.01
C GLN A 545 0.90 30.99 -2.08
#